data_b978fa79b01e1192899ccc9496c853ba
#
_entry.id   b978fa79b01e1192899ccc9496c853ba
#
_cell.length_a   1.000
_cell.length_b   1.000
_cell.length_c   1.000
_cell.angle_alpha   90.00
_cell.angle_beta   90.00
_cell.angle_gamma   90.00
#
_symmetry.space_group_name_H-M   'P 1'
#
loop_
_entity.id
_entity.type
_entity.pdbx_description
1 polymer ?
#
loop_
_entity_poly.entity_id
_entity_poly.type
_entity_poly.pdbx_seq_one_letter_code
_entity_poly.pdbx_strand_id
1 'polypeptide(L)'
;MSLLLNNRLLHILQGNAQVAQSVMCRFKENYPVLLQLFLQAWRRGDASAIHATGARIASHLRVIGMAEELDALQRLLELDPAGTDLLEEGDWARIQFAIE
;
A
#
# COMPACT_ATOMS: atom_id res chain seq x y z
N MET A 1 5.87 15.79 -0.59
CA MET A 1 4.84 15.12 -1.40
C MET A 1 5.51 14.37 -2.55
N SER A 2 5.13 13.15 -2.81
CA SER A 2 5.69 12.40 -3.92
C SER A 2 5.24 12.96 -5.27
N LEU A 3 6.19 13.38 -6.09
CA LEU A 3 5.90 13.92 -7.42
C LEU A 3 5.35 12.82 -8.34
N LEU A 4 5.89 11.62 -8.24
CA LEU A 4 5.44 10.47 -9.03
C LEU A 4 4.00 10.10 -8.69
N LEU A 5 3.66 10.03 -7.39
CA LEU A 5 2.32 9.72 -6.94
C LEU A 5 1.32 10.75 -7.43
N ASN A 6 1.67 12.05 -7.33
CA ASN A 6 0.84 13.14 -7.79
C ASN A 6 0.56 13.04 -9.30
N ASN A 7 1.58 12.75 -10.10
CA ASN A 7 1.42 12.60 -11.54
C ASN A 7 0.55 11.41 -11.92
N ARG A 8 0.69 10.29 -11.20
CA ARG A 8 -0.15 9.11 -11.43
C ARG A 8 -1.63 9.41 -11.13
N LEU A 9 -1.91 10.11 -10.04
CA LEU A 9 -3.28 10.50 -9.68
C LEU A 9 -3.88 11.44 -10.71
N LEU A 10 -3.14 12.43 -11.16
CA LEU A 10 -3.60 13.36 -12.18
C LEU A 10 -3.95 12.65 -13.48
N HIS A 11 -3.14 11.67 -13.88
CA HIS A 11 -3.39 10.88 -15.08
C HIS A 11 -4.68 10.06 -14.96
N ILE A 12 -4.86 9.36 -13.84
CA ILE A 12 -6.04 8.52 -13.58
C ILE A 12 -7.31 9.35 -13.56
N LEU A 13 -7.27 10.53 -12.95
CA LEU A 13 -8.42 11.42 -12.78
C LEU A 13 -8.58 12.42 -13.92
N GLN A 14 -7.89 12.19 -15.04
CA GLN A 14 -7.98 12.98 -16.28
C GLN A 14 -7.70 14.47 -16.03
N GLY A 15 -6.72 14.76 -15.18
CA GLY A 15 -6.28 16.11 -14.92
C GLY A 15 -7.13 16.89 -13.92
N ASN A 16 -8.10 16.27 -13.25
CA ASN A 16 -8.86 16.92 -12.20
C ASN A 16 -8.01 17.04 -10.92
N ALA A 17 -7.28 18.16 -10.82
CA ALA A 17 -6.31 18.38 -9.74
C ALA A 17 -6.97 18.44 -8.35
N GLN A 18 -8.19 18.96 -8.26
CA GLN A 18 -8.87 19.08 -6.98
C GLN A 18 -9.27 17.71 -6.42
N VAL A 19 -9.81 16.84 -7.25
CA VAL A 19 -10.15 15.48 -6.85
C VAL A 19 -8.89 14.68 -6.56
N ALA A 20 -7.84 14.82 -7.38
CA ALA A 20 -6.57 14.14 -7.16
C ALA A 20 -5.96 14.53 -5.82
N GLN A 21 -6.00 15.79 -5.46
CA GLN A 21 -5.47 16.29 -4.20
C GLN A 21 -6.24 15.71 -3.00
N SER A 22 -7.57 15.66 -3.09
CA SER A 22 -8.42 15.07 -2.06
C SER A 22 -8.12 13.58 -1.84
N VAL A 23 -8.00 12.82 -2.92
CA VAL A 23 -7.66 11.39 -2.87
C VAL A 23 -6.28 11.20 -2.27
N MET A 24 -5.32 12.03 -2.67
CA MET A 24 -3.96 11.96 -2.14
C MET A 24 -3.89 12.25 -0.65
N CYS A 25 -4.65 13.23 -0.16
CA CYS A 25 -4.71 13.54 1.28
C CYS A 25 -5.21 12.34 2.07
N ARG A 26 -6.30 11.71 1.61
CA ARG A 26 -6.84 10.51 2.26
C ARG A 26 -5.84 9.35 2.24
N PHE A 27 -5.18 9.17 1.13
CA PHE A 27 -4.16 8.13 1.00
C PHE A 27 -3.03 8.35 2.01
N LYS A 28 -2.51 9.58 2.09
CA LYS A 28 -1.42 9.91 3.01
C LYS A 28 -1.81 9.77 4.48
N GLU A 29 -3.07 10.01 4.81
CA GLU A 29 -3.57 9.87 6.18
C GLU A 29 -3.78 8.41 6.57
N ASN A 30 -4.34 7.62 5.68
CA ASN A 30 -4.79 6.26 5.98
C ASN A 30 -3.74 5.19 5.70
N TYR A 31 -2.90 5.41 4.70
CA TYR A 31 -1.94 4.40 4.26
C TYR A 31 -0.94 4.02 5.34
N PRO A 32 -0.30 4.97 6.06
CA PRO A 32 0.64 4.61 7.14
C PRO A 32 -0.01 3.80 8.25
N VAL A 33 -1.28 4.08 8.57
CA VAL A 33 -2.02 3.32 9.57
C VAL A 33 -2.23 1.89 9.11
N LEU A 34 -2.61 1.69 7.85
CA LEU A 34 -2.78 0.37 7.27
C LEU A 34 -1.49 -0.43 7.24
N LEU A 35 -0.36 0.22 6.93
CA LEU A 35 0.95 -0.43 6.96
C LEU A 35 1.30 -0.92 8.36
N GLN A 36 1.03 -0.12 9.39
CA GLN A 36 1.26 -0.52 10.77
C GLN A 36 0.38 -1.70 11.18
N LEU A 37 -0.90 -1.66 10.83
CA LEU A 37 -1.81 -2.76 11.12
C LEU A 37 -1.39 -4.05 10.41
N PHE A 38 -0.93 -3.94 9.18
CA PHE A 38 -0.43 -5.08 8.41
C PHE A 38 0.82 -5.68 9.09
N LEU A 39 1.77 -4.84 9.48
CA LEU A 39 2.99 -5.28 10.16
C LEU A 39 2.67 -5.98 11.49
N GLN A 40 1.76 -5.42 12.28
CA GLN A 40 1.34 -6.02 13.54
C GLN A 40 0.68 -7.38 13.33
N ALA A 41 -0.22 -7.47 12.35
CA ALA A 41 -0.87 -8.74 12.00
C ALA A 41 0.16 -9.78 11.55
N TRP A 42 1.14 -9.37 10.75
CA TRP A 42 2.21 -10.24 10.29
C TRP A 42 3.01 -10.82 11.46
N ARG A 43 3.41 -9.97 12.39
CA ARG A 43 4.18 -10.39 13.57
C ARG A 43 3.42 -11.34 14.47
N ARG A 44 2.08 -11.21 14.53
CA ARG A 44 1.23 -12.12 15.29
C ARG A 44 0.93 -13.43 14.56
N GLY A 45 1.26 -13.50 13.28
CA GLY A 45 0.88 -14.64 12.44
C GLY A 45 -0.62 -14.77 12.25
N ASP A 46 -1.35 -13.65 12.32
CA ASP A 46 -2.81 -13.63 12.18
C ASP A 46 -3.19 -13.55 10.71
N ALA A 47 -3.40 -14.69 10.07
CA ALA A 47 -3.67 -14.77 8.64
C ALA A 47 -4.91 -13.98 8.24
N SER A 48 -5.97 -14.02 9.04
CA SER A 48 -7.21 -13.29 8.76
C SER A 48 -6.97 -11.78 8.74
N ALA A 49 -6.26 -11.25 9.73
CA ALA A 49 -5.93 -9.83 9.83
C ALA A 49 -4.97 -9.41 8.71
N ILE A 50 -4.01 -10.27 8.34
CA ILE A 50 -3.08 -10.00 7.24
C ILE A 50 -3.86 -9.84 5.93
N HIS A 51 -4.76 -10.75 5.63
CA HIS A 51 -5.54 -10.69 4.39
C HIS A 51 -6.53 -9.52 4.39
N ALA A 52 -7.19 -9.26 5.50
CA ALA A 52 -8.13 -8.13 5.61
C ALA A 52 -7.42 -6.80 5.42
N THR A 53 -6.30 -6.60 6.10
CA THR A 53 -5.51 -5.37 5.99
C THR A 53 -4.88 -5.24 4.62
N GLY A 54 -4.36 -6.36 4.08
CA GLY A 54 -3.80 -6.41 2.73
C GLY A 54 -4.81 -6.01 1.66
N ALA A 55 -6.05 -6.45 1.79
CA ALA A 55 -7.13 -6.08 0.86
C ALA A 55 -7.39 -4.57 0.88
N ARG A 56 -7.33 -3.94 2.05
CA ARG A 56 -7.50 -2.49 2.17
C ARG A 56 -6.34 -1.73 1.56
N ILE A 57 -5.11 -2.19 1.79
CA ILE A 57 -3.92 -1.61 1.15
C ILE A 57 -4.04 -1.75 -0.37
N ALA A 58 -4.44 -2.92 -0.86
CA ALA A 58 -4.62 -3.17 -2.29
C ALA A 58 -5.64 -2.22 -2.92
N SER A 59 -6.76 -1.95 -2.24
CA SER A 59 -7.75 -1.00 -2.71
C SER A 59 -7.16 0.40 -2.91
N HIS A 60 -6.36 0.86 -1.97
CA HIS A 60 -5.69 2.16 -2.07
C HIS A 60 -4.72 2.19 -3.25
N LEU A 61 -3.91 1.14 -3.41
CA LEU A 61 -2.94 1.06 -4.50
C LEU A 61 -3.62 1.02 -5.88
N ARG A 62 -4.77 0.34 -5.98
CA ARG A 62 -5.55 0.31 -7.24
C ARG A 62 -6.10 1.68 -7.59
N VAL A 63 -6.64 2.40 -6.62
CA VAL A 63 -7.23 3.73 -6.84
C VAL A 63 -6.20 4.69 -7.41
N ILE A 64 -4.96 4.64 -6.92
CA ILE A 64 -3.90 5.53 -7.38
C ILE A 64 -3.06 4.94 -8.51
N GLY A 65 -3.41 3.73 -9.00
CA GLY A 65 -2.76 3.12 -10.17
C GLY A 65 -1.33 2.64 -9.95
N MET A 66 -0.98 2.25 -8.73
CA MET A 66 0.36 1.76 -8.40
C MET A 66 0.45 0.25 -8.60
N ALA A 67 0.52 -0.17 -9.86
CA ALA A 67 0.47 -1.58 -10.25
C ALA A 67 1.67 -2.40 -9.73
N GLU A 68 2.86 -1.83 -9.75
CA GLU A 68 4.07 -2.52 -9.28
C GLU A 68 4.01 -2.79 -7.78
N GLU A 69 3.51 -1.81 -7.02
CA GLU A 69 3.34 -1.92 -5.58
C GLU A 69 2.22 -2.92 -5.24
N LEU A 70 1.17 -2.96 -6.05
CA LEU A 70 0.11 -3.95 -5.91
C LEU A 70 0.63 -5.37 -6.13
N ASP A 71 1.46 -5.58 -7.15
CA ASP A 71 2.10 -6.87 -7.40
C ASP A 71 3.01 -7.27 -6.24
N ALA A 72 3.76 -6.31 -5.69
CA ALA A 72 4.62 -6.56 -4.53
C ALA A 72 3.80 -7.02 -3.33
N LEU A 73 2.65 -6.39 -3.08
CA LEU A 73 1.75 -6.79 -2.01
C LEU A 73 1.23 -8.22 -2.22
N GLN A 74 0.85 -8.57 -3.44
CA GLN A 74 0.37 -9.91 -3.75
C GLN A 74 1.44 -10.96 -3.48
N ARG A 75 2.70 -10.68 -3.82
CA ARG A 75 3.81 -11.58 -3.51
C ARG A 75 4.01 -11.76 -2.00
N LEU A 76 3.87 -10.68 -1.22
CA LEU A 76 3.95 -10.76 0.24
C LEU A 76 2.85 -11.65 0.82
N LEU A 77 1.64 -11.57 0.29
CA LEU A 77 0.51 -12.37 0.78
C LEU A 77 0.67 -13.86 0.52
N GLU A 78 1.59 -14.25 -0.34
CA GLU A 78 1.92 -15.66 -0.60
C GLU A 78 2.98 -16.22 0.34
N LEU A 79 3.64 -15.37 1.15
CA LEU A 79 4.69 -15.79 2.07
C LEU A 79 4.10 -16.33 3.38
N ASP A 80 4.89 -17.17 4.07
CA ASP A 80 4.52 -17.66 5.40
C ASP A 80 4.99 -16.64 6.46
N PRO A 81 4.06 -16.01 7.20
CA PRO A 81 4.44 -15.03 8.22
C PRO A 81 5.33 -15.61 9.33
N ALA A 82 5.17 -16.89 9.63
CA ALA A 82 5.97 -17.54 10.68
C ALA A 82 7.43 -17.71 10.28
N GLY A 83 7.71 -17.84 8.98
CA GLY A 83 9.06 -18.06 8.47
C GLY A 83 9.70 -16.84 7.82
N THR A 84 9.04 -15.69 7.81
CA THR A 84 9.49 -14.53 7.04
C THR A 84 9.48 -13.27 7.90
N ASP A 85 10.62 -12.57 7.96
CA ASP A 85 10.69 -11.23 8.54
C ASP A 85 10.27 -10.22 7.48
N LEU A 86 9.10 -9.62 7.66
CA LEU A 86 8.53 -8.67 6.72
C LEU A 86 9.46 -7.48 6.47
N LEU A 87 10.15 -7.01 7.50
CA LEU A 87 11.03 -5.84 7.39
C LEU A 87 12.24 -6.08 6.50
N GLU A 88 12.62 -7.34 6.27
CA GLU A 88 13.74 -7.70 5.39
C GLU A 88 13.30 -7.91 3.94
N GLU A 89 11.99 -7.90 3.66
CA GLU A 89 11.47 -8.12 2.33
C GLU A 89 11.54 -6.84 1.47
N GLY A 90 12.13 -6.96 0.28
CA GLY A 90 12.20 -5.86 -0.68
C GLY A 90 10.82 -5.40 -1.14
N ASP A 91 9.87 -6.34 -1.26
CA ASP A 91 8.49 -6.01 -1.62
C ASP A 91 7.81 -5.18 -0.54
N TRP A 92 8.10 -5.43 0.74
CA TRP A 92 7.60 -4.59 1.83
C TRP A 92 8.16 -3.18 1.75
N ALA A 93 9.46 -3.03 1.49
CA ALA A 93 10.08 -1.73 1.31
C ALA A 93 9.42 -0.95 0.16
N ARG A 94 9.11 -1.62 -0.95
CA ARG A 94 8.44 -1.01 -2.10
C ARG A 94 7.07 -0.47 -1.72
N ILE A 95 6.29 -1.23 -0.96
CA ILE A 95 4.96 -0.82 -0.49
C ILE A 95 5.09 0.33 0.51
N GLN A 96 6.03 0.23 1.44
CA GLN A 96 6.25 1.21 2.49
C GLN A 96 6.61 2.58 1.92
N PHE A 97 7.41 2.61 0.87
CA PHE A 97 7.87 3.86 0.26
C PHE A 97 7.01 4.34 -0.89
N ALA A 98 5.84 3.74 -1.09
CA ALA A 98 4.93 4.11 -2.18
C ALA A 98 4.45 5.57 -2.08
N ILE A 99 4.44 6.13 -0.88
CA ILE A 99 3.98 7.52 -0.65
C ILE A 99 5.11 8.56 -0.66
N GLU A 100 6.33 8.14 -0.89
CA GLU A 100 7.49 9.04 -0.92
C GLU A 100 7.79 9.63 -2.29
#